data_fea078bb99511169b720dc01359a3ae9
#
_entry.id   fea078bb99511169b720dc01359a3ae9
#
_cell.length_a   1.000
_cell.length_b   1.000
_cell.length_c   1.000
_cell.angle_alpha   90.00
_cell.angle_beta   90.00
_cell.angle_gamma   90.00
#
_symmetry.space_group_name_H-M   'P 1'
#
loop_
_entity.id
_entity.type
_entity.pdbx_description
1 polymer ?
#
loop_
_entity_poly.entity_id
_entity_poly.type
_entity_poly.pdbx_seq_one_letter_code
_entity_poly.pdbx_strand_id
1 'polypeptide(L)'
;MELMYCDFMGRAGDEIFNQLAKWQSMSACILEMPVVLRVSVGSKYGAQHSQDWSALVNHIPGLQVVFPCTPYDAKGMLNTALAGSDPVIFFESQRLYDIGE
;
A
#
# COMPACT_ATOMS: atom_id res chain seq x y z
N MET A 1 5.48 -7.37 1.69
CA MET A 1 4.25 -8.16 1.42
C MET A 1 3.62 -7.67 0.12
N GLU A 2 2.75 -8.47 -0.49
CA GLU A 2 2.13 -8.10 -1.77
C GLU A 2 0.67 -8.56 -1.84
N LEU A 3 -0.19 -7.69 -2.38
CA LEU A 3 -1.57 -8.02 -2.80
C LEU A 3 -1.68 -7.82 -4.31
N MET A 4 -2.10 -8.86 -5.01
CA MET A 4 -2.18 -8.87 -6.46
C MET A 4 -3.11 -7.78 -7.00
N TYR A 5 -4.25 -7.54 -6.31
CA TYR A 5 -5.21 -6.48 -6.63
C TYR A 5 -5.74 -5.83 -5.37
N CYS A 6 -5.97 -4.52 -5.44
CA CYS A 6 -6.37 -3.71 -4.28
C CYS A 6 -7.71 -4.12 -3.66
N ASP A 7 -8.64 -4.69 -4.43
CA ASP A 7 -9.92 -5.16 -3.91
C ASP A 7 -9.78 -6.30 -2.89
N PHE A 8 -8.70 -7.08 -2.93
CA PHE A 8 -8.42 -8.10 -1.90
C PHE A 8 -8.11 -7.51 -0.52
N MET A 9 -7.81 -6.21 -0.43
CA MET A 9 -7.70 -5.53 0.87
C MET A 9 -9.00 -5.65 1.67
N GLY A 10 -10.14 -5.75 0.99
CA GLY A 10 -11.43 -5.93 1.63
C GLY A 10 -11.56 -7.24 2.43
N ARG A 11 -10.85 -8.30 2.02
CA ARG A 11 -10.79 -9.56 2.77
C ARG A 11 -9.87 -9.51 3.97
N ALA A 12 -8.83 -8.69 3.88
CA ALA A 12 -7.86 -8.46 4.95
C ALA A 12 -8.13 -7.13 5.67
N GLY A 13 -9.40 -6.74 5.75
CA GLY A 13 -9.78 -5.41 6.23
C GLY A 13 -9.35 -5.15 7.67
N ASP A 14 -9.59 -6.07 8.60
CA ASP A 14 -9.18 -5.90 9.98
C ASP A 14 -7.66 -5.87 10.13
N GLU A 15 -6.96 -6.76 9.45
CA GLU A 15 -5.50 -6.83 9.50
C GLU A 15 -4.85 -5.54 8.98
N ILE A 16 -5.42 -4.92 7.94
CA ILE A 16 -4.86 -3.71 7.34
C ILE A 16 -5.36 -2.45 8.05
N PHE A 17 -6.68 -2.30 8.22
CA PHE A 17 -7.28 -1.04 8.67
C PHE A 17 -7.24 -0.87 10.19
N ASN A 18 -7.10 -1.95 10.94
CA ASN A 18 -6.99 -1.93 12.39
C ASN A 18 -5.60 -2.38 12.86
N GLN A 19 -5.19 -3.60 12.57
CA GLN A 19 -3.95 -4.15 13.14
C GLN A 19 -2.72 -3.42 12.58
N LEU A 20 -2.53 -3.43 11.26
CA LEU A 20 -1.39 -2.76 10.64
C LEU A 20 -1.40 -1.27 10.92
N ALA A 21 -2.55 -0.62 10.74
CA ALA A 21 -2.68 0.83 10.87
C ALA A 21 -2.48 1.34 12.30
N LYS A 22 -2.84 0.58 13.32
CA LYS A 22 -2.97 1.07 14.70
C LYS A 22 -2.10 0.37 15.72
N TRP A 23 -1.35 -0.65 15.31
CA TRP A 23 -0.52 -1.44 16.23
C TRP A 23 0.47 -0.60 17.03
N GLN A 24 1.14 0.32 16.38
CA GLN A 24 2.05 1.25 17.07
C GLN A 24 1.32 2.05 18.13
N SER A 25 0.18 2.63 17.80
CA SER A 25 -0.63 3.41 18.74
C SER A 25 -1.19 2.56 19.88
N MET A 26 -1.69 1.36 19.58
CA MET A 26 -2.24 0.43 20.58
C MET A 26 -1.17 -0.09 21.55
N SER A 27 0.09 -0.16 21.11
CA SER A 27 1.22 -0.55 21.95
C SER A 27 1.85 0.62 22.70
N ALA A 28 1.22 1.80 22.73
CA ALA A 28 1.80 3.04 23.24
C ALA A 28 3.16 3.38 22.61
N CYS A 29 3.30 3.11 21.31
CA CYS A 29 4.52 3.32 20.51
C CYS A 29 5.75 2.53 20.98
N ILE A 30 5.53 1.42 21.69
CA ILE A 30 6.61 0.51 22.09
C ILE A 30 7.05 -0.37 20.92
N LEU A 31 6.11 -0.76 20.08
CA LEU A 31 6.35 -1.63 18.92
C LEU A 31 6.30 -0.81 17.64
N GLU A 32 7.30 -1.00 16.80
CA GLU A 32 7.32 -0.48 15.43
C GLU A 32 6.56 -1.42 14.49
N MET A 33 6.16 -0.88 13.32
CA MET A 33 5.46 -1.67 12.30
C MET A 33 6.09 -1.43 10.92
N PRO A 34 7.34 -1.86 10.70
CA PRO A 34 8.07 -1.64 9.45
C PRO A 34 7.58 -2.59 8.35
N VAL A 35 6.35 -2.40 7.93
CA VAL A 35 5.70 -3.23 6.91
C VAL A 35 5.42 -2.40 5.68
N VAL A 36 5.93 -2.83 4.53
CA VAL A 36 5.53 -2.31 3.22
C VAL A 36 4.61 -3.33 2.56
N LEU A 37 3.35 -2.96 2.37
CA LEU A 37 2.36 -3.73 1.63
C LEU A 37 2.24 -3.14 0.23
N ARG A 38 2.78 -3.84 -0.76
CA ARG A 38 2.65 -3.50 -2.17
C ARG A 38 1.28 -3.94 -2.68
N VAL A 39 0.57 -3.05 -3.35
CA VAL A 39 -0.81 -3.27 -3.77
C VAL A 39 -0.97 -2.88 -5.24
N SER A 40 -1.32 -3.84 -6.07
CA SER A 40 -1.55 -3.59 -7.49
C SER A 40 -2.90 -2.91 -7.71
N VAL A 41 -2.88 -1.79 -8.44
CA VAL A 41 -4.07 -1.13 -8.95
C VAL A 41 -4.29 -1.57 -10.39
N GLY A 42 -5.35 -2.31 -10.60
CA GLY A 42 -5.59 -3.01 -11.85
C GLY A 42 -6.13 -2.17 -12.98
N SER A 43 -5.99 -2.72 -14.15
CA SER A 43 -6.59 -2.23 -15.38
C SER A 43 -6.87 -3.42 -16.29
N LYS A 44 -8.10 -3.53 -16.82
CA LYS A 44 -8.52 -4.54 -17.77
C LYS A 44 -8.70 -5.98 -17.24
N TYR A 45 -8.83 -6.18 -15.93
CA TYR A 45 -9.03 -7.50 -15.32
C TYR A 45 -10.41 -7.64 -14.67
N GLY A 46 -11.45 -7.20 -15.37
CA GLY A 46 -12.81 -7.19 -14.86
C GLY A 46 -13.08 -6.02 -13.92
N ALA A 47 -14.33 -5.81 -13.54
CA ALA A 47 -14.73 -4.68 -12.72
C ALA A 47 -14.06 -4.70 -11.33
N GLN A 48 -13.97 -5.88 -10.69
CA GLN A 48 -13.42 -6.03 -9.34
C GLN A 48 -11.93 -5.74 -9.27
N HIS A 49 -11.15 -6.12 -10.29
CA HIS A 49 -9.69 -5.95 -10.32
C HIS A 49 -9.22 -4.69 -11.05
N SER A 50 -10.16 -3.80 -11.40
CA SER A 50 -9.86 -2.51 -12.05
C SER A 50 -10.18 -1.31 -11.15
N GLN A 51 -10.30 -1.56 -9.85
CA GLN A 51 -10.58 -0.55 -8.85
C GLN A 51 -9.29 0.13 -8.37
N ASP A 52 -9.47 1.33 -7.82
CA ASP A 52 -8.45 2.08 -7.10
C ASP A 52 -8.97 2.38 -5.69
N TRP A 53 -8.32 1.82 -4.68
CA TRP A 53 -8.70 1.99 -3.27
C TRP A 53 -7.78 2.94 -2.51
N SER A 54 -6.93 3.69 -3.22
CA SER A 54 -6.00 4.63 -2.57
C SER A 54 -6.70 5.66 -1.69
N ALA A 55 -7.83 6.20 -2.15
CA ALA A 55 -8.63 7.15 -1.37
C ALA A 55 -9.21 6.53 -0.10
N LEU A 56 -9.66 5.27 -0.16
CA LEU A 56 -10.16 4.52 1.01
C LEU A 56 -9.05 4.36 2.04
N VAL A 57 -7.88 3.91 1.61
CA VAL A 57 -6.74 3.68 2.50
C VAL A 57 -6.20 4.98 3.08
N ASN A 58 -6.17 6.03 2.30
CA ASN A 58 -5.75 7.37 2.76
C ASN A 58 -6.67 7.95 3.84
N HIS A 59 -7.90 7.46 3.92
CA HIS A 59 -8.83 7.82 5.00
C HIS A 59 -8.49 7.17 6.35
N ILE A 60 -7.70 6.09 6.35
CA ILE A 60 -7.38 5.30 7.55
C ILE A 60 -6.18 5.91 8.27
N PRO A 61 -6.35 6.43 9.51
CA PRO A 61 -5.22 6.95 10.28
C PRO A 61 -4.21 5.84 10.62
N GLY A 62 -2.93 6.17 10.55
CA GLY A 62 -1.83 5.28 10.90
C GLY A 62 -1.16 4.58 9.72
N LEU A 63 -1.69 4.71 8.51
CA LEU A 63 -1.08 4.21 7.28
C LEU A 63 -0.45 5.34 6.48
N GLN A 64 0.77 5.14 5.99
CA GLN A 64 1.34 5.96 4.94
C GLN A 64 0.90 5.41 3.58
N VAL A 65 0.43 6.28 2.69
CA VAL A 65 -0.03 5.89 1.36
C VAL A 65 0.91 6.46 0.31
N VAL A 66 1.44 5.60 -0.53
CA VAL A 66 2.38 5.96 -1.61
C VAL A 66 1.85 5.41 -2.92
N PHE A 67 1.81 6.26 -3.95
CA PHE A 67 1.36 5.88 -5.28
C PHE A 67 2.25 6.56 -6.34
N PRO A 68 3.37 5.95 -6.75
CA PRO A 68 4.30 6.53 -7.71
C PRO A 68 3.70 6.68 -9.11
N CYS A 69 4.13 7.70 -9.82
CA CYS A 69 3.68 8.00 -11.18
C CYS A 69 4.68 7.53 -12.26
N THR A 70 5.94 7.29 -11.89
CA THR A 70 6.99 6.83 -12.80
C THR A 70 7.77 5.67 -12.21
N PRO A 71 8.49 4.86 -13.01
CA PRO A 71 9.41 3.84 -12.49
C PRO A 71 10.52 4.43 -11.62
N TYR A 72 11.02 5.61 -11.96
CA TYR A 72 12.02 6.33 -11.17
C TYR A 72 11.49 6.67 -9.77
N ASP A 73 10.29 7.25 -9.69
CA ASP A 73 9.63 7.55 -8.42
C ASP A 73 9.38 6.26 -7.62
N ALA A 74 8.91 5.20 -8.28
CA ALA A 74 8.65 3.92 -7.65
C ALA A 74 9.90 3.36 -6.95
N LYS A 75 11.05 3.42 -7.62
CA LYS A 75 12.33 2.98 -7.04
C LYS A 75 12.72 3.81 -5.82
N GLY A 76 12.65 5.13 -5.93
CA GLY A 76 13.03 6.04 -4.84
C GLY A 76 12.11 5.90 -3.62
N MET A 77 10.81 5.94 -3.87
CA MET A 77 9.80 5.82 -2.81
C MET A 77 9.81 4.45 -2.13
N LEU A 78 10.02 3.36 -2.89
CA LEU A 78 10.11 2.02 -2.32
C LEU A 78 11.34 1.88 -1.41
N ASN A 79 12.49 2.39 -1.84
CA ASN A 79 13.70 2.40 -1.01
C ASN A 79 13.48 3.18 0.29
N THR A 80 12.82 4.33 0.22
CA THR A 80 12.47 5.13 1.41
C THR A 80 11.51 4.38 2.33
N ALA A 81 10.47 3.77 1.77
CA ALA A 81 9.50 3.00 2.54
C ALA A 81 10.14 1.80 3.27
N LEU A 82 11.06 1.10 2.61
CA LEU A 82 11.77 -0.05 3.19
C LEU A 82 12.77 0.35 4.29
N ALA A 83 13.25 1.58 4.28
CA ALA A 83 14.15 2.10 5.30
C ALA A 83 13.43 2.69 6.53
N GLY A 84 12.10 2.85 6.45
CA GLY A 84 11.29 3.42 7.51
C GLY A 84 10.80 2.39 8.52
N SER A 85 10.19 2.87 9.61
CA SER A 85 9.60 2.05 10.67
C SER A 85 8.07 2.10 10.73
N ASP A 86 7.45 2.87 9.85
CA ASP A 86 6.00 3.02 9.76
C ASP A 86 5.38 2.11 8.69
N PRO A 87 4.11 1.72 8.85
CA PRO A 87 3.44 0.90 7.86
C PRO A 87 3.10 1.72 6.60
N VAL A 88 3.51 1.21 5.46
CA VAL A 88 3.31 1.84 4.16
C VAL A 88 2.47 0.95 3.26
N ILE A 89 1.40 1.52 2.70
CA ILE A 89 0.67 0.92 1.59
C ILE A 89 1.19 1.54 0.29
N PHE A 90 1.86 0.72 -0.48
CA PHE A 90 2.54 1.12 -1.70
C PHE A 90 1.71 0.68 -2.90
N PHE A 91 0.92 1.58 -3.47
CA PHE A 91 0.10 1.31 -4.64
C PHE A 91 0.94 1.32 -5.92
N GLU A 92 0.68 0.36 -6.78
CA GLU A 92 1.38 0.19 -8.06
C GLU A 92 0.37 0.12 -9.20
N SER A 93 0.40 1.09 -10.10
CA SER A 93 -0.42 1.04 -11.30
C SER A 93 0.12 0.02 -12.29
N GLN A 94 -0.66 -0.97 -12.65
CA GLN A 94 -0.29 -1.94 -13.68
C GLN A 94 -0.04 -1.32 -15.05
N ARG A 95 -0.54 -0.11 -15.28
CA ARG A 95 -0.30 0.64 -16.51
C ARG A 95 1.16 1.07 -16.67
N LEU A 96 1.92 1.09 -15.56
CA LEU A 96 3.32 1.50 -15.54
C LEU A 96 4.29 0.32 -15.59
N TYR A 97 3.83 -0.91 -15.47
CA TYR A 97 4.73 -2.08 -15.37
C TYR A 97 5.58 -2.31 -16.63
N ASP A 98 5.06 -1.95 -17.79
CA ASP A 98 5.77 -2.12 -19.07
C ASP A 98 6.53 -0.85 -19.52
N ILE A 99 6.56 0.18 -18.67
CA ILE A 99 7.26 1.42 -18.96
C ILE A 99 8.65 1.35 -18.34
N GLY A 100 9.67 1.39 -19.20
CA GLY A 100 11.07 1.50 -18.78
C GLY A 100 11.54 2.97 -18.82
N GLU A 101 12.58 3.26 -18.06
CA GLU A 101 13.36 4.51 -18.09
C GLU A 101 14.79 4.21 -18.49
#